data_9b64984ddf54c81242f6d20630025e8f
#
_entry.id   9b64984ddf54c81242f6d20630025e8f
#
_cell.length_a   1.000
_cell.length_b   1.000
_cell.length_c   1.000
_cell.angle_alpha   90.00
_cell.angle_beta   90.00
_cell.angle_gamma   90.00
#
_symmetry.space_group_name_H-M   'P 1'
#
loop_
_entity.id
_entity.type
_entity.pdbx_description
1 polymer ?
#
loop_
_entity_poly.entity_id
_entity_poly.type
_entity_poly.pdbx_seq_one_letter_code
_entity_poly.pdbx_strand_id
1 'polypeptide(L)'
;AVEANGYEFVHIPSHLVERDFPTTADALAAYSAVIFSDVGANTMNLPMNVFMKLKPTPNKLKLVREYVNNGGAFAMVGGYLSFSGIQARGAYKRTPVEEILPVTLLEGDDRVEESDGITPEASEHPVLAGIGGPWPQLLGYNRLIAKPAAEVIATVNDDPLIVLGEYGRGRTLAFATDCAPHWAPIEFC
;
A
#
# COMPACT_ATOMS: atom_id res chain seq x y z
N ALA A 1 -2.21 8.53 -15.27
CA ALA A 1 -1.26 9.39 -14.52
C ALA A 1 0.18 8.90 -14.65
N VAL A 2 0.50 7.63 -14.33
CA VAL A 2 1.90 7.11 -14.29
C VAL A 2 2.59 7.22 -15.66
N GLU A 3 1.98 6.69 -16.72
CA GLU A 3 2.53 6.78 -18.11
C GLU A 3 2.65 8.22 -18.61
N ALA A 4 1.68 9.07 -18.26
CA ALA A 4 1.72 10.49 -18.64
C ALA A 4 2.91 11.25 -18.06
N ASN A 5 3.53 10.72 -16.99
CA ASN A 5 4.74 11.24 -16.37
C ASN A 5 6.02 10.51 -16.81
N GLY A 6 5.96 9.72 -17.90
CA GLY A 6 7.12 9.07 -18.50
C GLY A 6 7.62 7.82 -17.78
N TYR A 7 6.82 7.23 -16.90
CA TYR A 7 7.15 5.97 -16.25
C TYR A 7 6.56 4.79 -17.03
N GLU A 8 7.34 3.74 -17.20
CA GLU A 8 6.82 2.44 -17.63
C GLU A 8 6.22 1.72 -16.42
N PHE A 9 5.05 1.11 -16.57
CA PHE A 9 4.47 0.34 -15.50
C PHE A 9 3.89 -0.99 -15.98
N VAL A 10 3.89 -1.98 -15.10
CA VAL A 10 3.25 -3.28 -15.29
C VAL A 10 2.10 -3.39 -14.30
N HIS A 11 0.87 -3.35 -14.81
CA HIS A 11 -0.32 -3.55 -14.01
C HIS A 11 -0.66 -5.04 -13.94
N ILE A 12 -0.70 -5.58 -12.72
CA ILE A 12 -1.11 -6.96 -12.45
C ILE A 12 -2.44 -6.92 -11.70
N PRO A 13 -3.57 -7.19 -12.35
CA PRO A 13 -4.87 -7.27 -11.68
C PRO A 13 -4.87 -8.28 -10.53
N SER A 14 -5.63 -8.03 -9.47
CA SER A 14 -5.61 -8.83 -8.24
C SER A 14 -5.78 -10.34 -8.47
N HIS A 15 -6.64 -10.74 -9.42
CA HIS A 15 -6.87 -12.14 -9.77
C HIS A 15 -5.72 -12.81 -10.54
N LEU A 16 -4.76 -12.03 -11.05
CA LEU A 16 -3.55 -12.53 -11.75
C LEU A 16 -2.29 -12.49 -10.87
N VAL A 17 -2.33 -11.83 -9.73
CA VAL A 17 -1.18 -11.66 -8.83
C VAL A 17 -0.59 -13.01 -8.41
N GLU A 18 -1.42 -14.02 -8.19
CA GLU A 18 -0.91 -15.36 -7.87
C GLU A 18 0.05 -15.89 -8.94
N ARG A 19 -0.29 -15.68 -10.22
CA ARG A 19 0.45 -16.21 -11.37
C ARG A 19 1.58 -15.29 -11.83
N ASP A 20 1.30 -14.00 -11.93
CA ASP A 20 2.11 -13.06 -12.70
C ASP A 20 3.06 -12.22 -11.82
N PHE A 21 2.84 -12.17 -10.50
CA PHE A 21 3.75 -11.44 -9.62
C PHE A 21 5.11 -12.13 -9.53
N PRO A 22 6.23 -11.38 -9.60
CA PRO A 22 7.59 -11.94 -9.56
C PRO A 22 7.83 -12.91 -8.40
N THR A 23 8.56 -13.98 -8.65
CA THR A 23 8.86 -15.04 -7.68
C THR A 23 10.32 -15.13 -7.30
N THR A 24 11.16 -14.20 -7.82
CA THR A 24 12.59 -14.11 -7.50
C THR A 24 12.99 -12.67 -7.19
N ALA A 25 14.06 -12.50 -6.41
CA ALA A 25 14.60 -11.19 -6.06
C ALA A 25 15.08 -10.42 -7.30
N ASP A 26 15.73 -11.11 -8.24
CA ASP A 26 16.25 -10.49 -9.48
C ASP A 26 15.10 -9.94 -10.35
N ALA A 27 13.99 -10.66 -10.44
CA ALA A 27 12.83 -10.21 -11.19
C ALA A 27 12.19 -8.97 -10.55
N LEU A 28 12.17 -8.87 -9.21
CA LEU A 28 11.72 -7.65 -8.51
C LEU A 28 12.70 -6.50 -8.65
N ALA A 29 14.00 -6.77 -8.66
CA ALA A 29 15.06 -5.75 -8.77
C ALA A 29 15.04 -5.00 -10.13
N ALA A 30 14.31 -5.53 -11.12
CA ALA A 30 14.09 -4.84 -12.40
C ALA A 30 13.14 -3.63 -12.28
N TYR A 31 12.39 -3.51 -11.19
CA TYR A 31 11.44 -2.41 -10.96
C TYR A 31 12.03 -1.38 -10.00
N SER A 32 11.78 -0.10 -10.27
CA SER A 32 12.16 1.01 -9.37
C SER A 32 11.24 1.10 -8.15
N ALA A 33 9.97 0.69 -8.30
CA ALA A 33 8.98 0.68 -7.23
C ALA A 33 7.98 -0.47 -7.40
N VAL A 34 7.47 -0.96 -6.28
CA VAL A 34 6.37 -1.92 -6.20
C VAL A 34 5.23 -1.26 -5.44
N ILE A 35 4.03 -1.27 -6.02
CA ILE A 35 2.84 -0.65 -5.43
C ILE A 35 1.78 -1.73 -5.24
N PHE A 36 1.27 -1.84 -4.01
CA PHE A 36 0.11 -2.68 -3.71
C PHE A 36 -1.12 -1.79 -3.52
N SER A 37 -2.18 -2.09 -4.25
CA SER A 37 -3.47 -1.44 -4.16
C SER A 37 -4.56 -2.50 -4.16
N ASP A 38 -5.31 -2.55 -3.08
CA ASP A 38 -6.49 -3.42 -2.88
C ASP A 38 -6.29 -4.91 -3.24
N VAL A 39 -5.13 -5.45 -2.85
CA VAL A 39 -4.78 -6.87 -2.99
C VAL A 39 -4.45 -7.47 -1.64
N GLY A 40 -5.21 -8.45 -1.18
CA GLY A 40 -5.01 -9.07 0.13
C GLY A 40 -3.76 -9.95 0.21
N ALA A 41 -3.12 -9.99 1.39
CA ALA A 41 -1.90 -10.75 1.65
C ALA A 41 -2.05 -12.25 1.32
N ASN A 42 -3.24 -12.82 1.51
CA ASN A 42 -3.50 -14.22 1.22
C ASN A 42 -3.41 -14.56 -0.27
N THR A 43 -3.70 -13.62 -1.17
CA THR A 43 -3.50 -13.79 -2.62
C THR A 43 -2.05 -14.09 -2.96
N MET A 44 -1.12 -13.60 -2.15
CA MET A 44 0.32 -13.82 -2.32
C MET A 44 0.87 -14.96 -1.49
N ASN A 45 0.34 -15.17 -0.27
CA ASN A 45 0.84 -16.17 0.68
C ASN A 45 0.24 -17.54 0.51
N LEU A 46 -1.01 -17.62 0.03
CA LEU A 46 -1.76 -18.86 -0.09
C LEU A 46 -2.19 -19.09 -1.55
N PRO A 47 -1.25 -19.11 -2.50
CA PRO A 47 -1.59 -19.44 -3.87
C PRO A 47 -2.21 -20.84 -3.96
N MET A 48 -2.98 -21.09 -5.01
CA MET A 48 -3.75 -22.33 -5.19
C MET A 48 -2.85 -23.59 -5.05
N ASN A 49 -1.60 -23.52 -5.49
CA ASN A 49 -0.65 -24.63 -5.34
C ASN A 49 -0.32 -24.93 -3.86
N VAL A 50 -0.24 -23.91 -3.01
CA VAL A 50 -0.05 -24.07 -1.56
C VAL A 50 -1.33 -24.59 -0.94
N PHE A 51 -2.45 -23.90 -1.17
CA PHE A 51 -3.72 -24.15 -0.51
C PHE A 51 -4.33 -25.51 -0.88
N MET A 52 -4.37 -25.85 -2.18
CA MET A 52 -5.02 -27.07 -2.67
C MET A 52 -4.07 -28.25 -2.87
N LYS A 53 -2.80 -28.00 -3.21
CA LYS A 53 -1.85 -29.06 -3.58
C LYS A 53 -0.75 -29.27 -2.55
N LEU A 54 -0.74 -28.47 -1.47
CA LEU A 54 0.29 -28.52 -0.40
C LEU A 54 1.73 -28.46 -0.96
N LYS A 55 1.92 -27.75 -2.08
CA LYS A 55 3.23 -27.56 -2.69
C LYS A 55 3.83 -26.24 -2.23
N PRO A 56 5.04 -26.23 -1.62
CA PRO A 56 5.73 -25.00 -1.27
C PRO A 56 5.94 -24.09 -2.48
N THR A 57 5.79 -22.79 -2.29
CA THR A 57 6.09 -21.76 -3.28
C THR A 57 6.89 -20.64 -2.60
N PRO A 58 7.67 -19.84 -3.35
CA PRO A 58 8.34 -18.69 -2.78
C PRO A 58 7.34 -17.76 -2.08
N ASN A 59 7.66 -17.33 -0.87
CA ASN A 59 6.85 -16.34 -0.14
C ASN A 59 7.06 -14.95 -0.74
N LYS A 60 6.10 -14.48 -1.52
CA LYS A 60 6.17 -13.21 -2.23
C LYS A 60 6.27 -12.00 -1.29
N LEU A 61 5.67 -12.04 -0.10
CA LEU A 61 5.79 -10.96 0.88
C LEU A 61 7.21 -10.86 1.45
N LYS A 62 7.91 -11.97 1.63
CA LYS A 62 9.33 -11.96 1.99
C LYS A 62 10.20 -11.39 0.87
N LEU A 63 9.89 -11.73 -0.39
CA LEU A 63 10.61 -11.15 -1.53
C LEU A 63 10.45 -9.63 -1.61
N VAL A 64 9.25 -9.11 -1.35
CA VAL A 64 9.01 -7.66 -1.28
C VAL A 64 9.83 -7.02 -0.16
N ARG A 65 9.86 -7.62 1.04
CA ARG A 65 10.70 -7.12 2.14
C ARG A 65 12.19 -7.09 1.76
N GLU A 66 12.69 -8.16 1.17
CA GLU A 66 14.09 -8.25 0.72
C GLU A 66 14.40 -7.22 -0.37
N TYR A 67 13.48 -7.03 -1.33
CA TYR A 67 13.58 -6.00 -2.36
C TYR A 67 13.72 -4.60 -1.76
N VAL A 68 12.86 -4.25 -0.80
CA VAL A 68 12.94 -2.95 -0.11
C VAL A 68 14.22 -2.84 0.70
N ASN A 69 14.58 -3.87 1.48
CA ASN A 69 15.81 -3.89 2.27
C ASN A 69 17.06 -3.64 1.40
N ASN A 70 17.03 -4.03 0.14
CA ASN A 70 18.11 -3.87 -0.83
C ASN A 70 18.06 -2.55 -1.62
N GLY A 71 17.14 -1.65 -1.34
CA GLY A 71 17.08 -0.30 -1.92
C GLY A 71 15.87 -0.04 -2.82
N GLY A 72 14.96 -1.00 -2.99
CA GLY A 72 13.72 -0.80 -3.73
C GLY A 72 12.74 0.13 -3.03
N ALA A 73 11.80 0.70 -3.76
CA ALA A 73 10.73 1.51 -3.20
C ALA A 73 9.43 0.70 -3.14
N PHE A 74 8.68 0.85 -2.04
CA PHE A 74 7.41 0.17 -1.84
C PHE A 74 6.33 1.15 -1.40
N ALA A 75 5.15 1.06 -2.02
CA ALA A 75 3.97 1.80 -1.57
C ALA A 75 2.79 0.84 -1.36
N MET A 76 2.04 1.06 -0.29
CA MET A 76 0.73 0.45 -0.08
C MET A 76 -0.34 1.54 -0.10
N VAL A 77 -1.30 1.36 -1.00
CA VAL A 77 -2.46 2.21 -1.19
C VAL A 77 -3.65 1.54 -0.52
N GLY A 78 -4.47 2.32 0.17
CA GLY A 78 -5.64 1.87 0.91
C GLY A 78 -6.69 1.17 0.06
N GLY A 79 -7.71 0.71 0.72
CA GLY A 79 -8.81 -0.04 0.14
C GLY A 79 -9.27 -1.17 1.05
N TYR A 80 -10.27 -1.90 0.61
CA TYR A 80 -10.91 -2.96 1.41
C TYR A 80 -10.01 -4.16 1.69
N LEU A 81 -9.02 -4.43 0.81
CA LEU A 81 -8.07 -5.54 0.96
C LEU A 81 -6.63 -5.08 1.15
N SER A 82 -6.42 -3.80 1.48
CA SER A 82 -5.11 -3.28 1.89
C SER A 82 -4.99 -3.26 3.41
N PHE A 83 -3.79 -3.17 3.93
CA PHE A 83 -3.52 -3.11 5.38
C PHE A 83 -4.20 -4.23 6.16
N SER A 84 -5.01 -3.93 7.19
CA SER A 84 -5.90 -4.92 7.80
C SER A 84 -7.17 -5.11 6.97
N GLY A 85 -7.75 -4.03 6.48
CA GLY A 85 -8.88 -4.01 5.55
C GLY A 85 -10.20 -4.46 6.16
N ILE A 86 -11.18 -4.68 5.30
CA ILE A 86 -12.53 -5.11 5.70
C ILE A 86 -12.47 -6.41 6.52
N GLN A 87 -12.97 -6.39 7.73
CA GLN A 87 -12.99 -7.55 8.64
C GLN A 87 -11.60 -8.21 8.78
N ALA A 88 -10.53 -7.42 8.73
CA ALA A 88 -9.14 -7.88 8.70
C ALA A 88 -8.76 -8.80 7.52
N ARG A 89 -9.51 -8.75 6.40
CA ARG A 89 -9.26 -9.60 5.22
C ARG A 89 -8.09 -9.15 4.36
N GLY A 90 -7.61 -7.90 4.51
CA GLY A 90 -6.33 -7.46 3.93
C GLY A 90 -5.19 -8.33 4.43
N ALA A 91 -5.25 -8.73 5.71
CA ALA A 91 -4.42 -9.75 6.35
C ALA A 91 -2.90 -9.46 6.31
N TYR A 92 -2.49 -8.19 6.22
CA TYR A 92 -1.06 -7.81 6.25
C TYR A 92 -0.48 -7.70 7.65
N LYS A 93 -1.32 -7.68 8.70
CA LYS A 93 -0.87 -7.67 10.10
C LYS A 93 0.08 -8.84 10.39
N ARG A 94 1.21 -8.58 11.05
CA ARG A 94 2.26 -9.56 11.38
C ARG A 94 2.90 -10.26 10.16
N THR A 95 2.86 -9.63 8.98
CA THR A 95 3.53 -10.15 7.79
C THR A 95 4.85 -9.41 7.54
N PRO A 96 5.73 -9.94 6.65
CA PRO A 96 6.92 -9.22 6.21
C PRO A 96 6.63 -7.85 5.58
N VAL A 97 5.43 -7.63 5.06
CA VAL A 97 5.03 -6.32 4.52
C VAL A 97 4.74 -5.32 5.64
N GLU A 98 4.09 -5.70 6.74
CA GLU A 98 3.94 -4.80 7.88
C GLU A 98 5.31 -4.38 8.47
N GLU A 99 6.30 -5.27 8.43
CA GLU A 99 7.65 -4.94 8.91
C GLU A 99 8.23 -3.72 8.18
N ILE A 100 8.06 -3.66 6.85
CA ILE A 100 8.60 -2.60 6.00
C ILE A 100 7.72 -1.35 5.91
N LEU A 101 6.43 -1.44 6.18
CA LEU A 101 5.53 -0.29 6.15
C LEU A 101 5.92 0.74 7.22
N PRO A 102 5.75 2.04 6.96
CA PRO A 102 6.01 3.10 7.94
C PRO A 102 4.92 3.20 9.02
N VAL A 103 4.00 2.24 9.03
CA VAL A 103 2.84 2.20 9.92
C VAL A 103 2.72 0.85 10.61
N THR A 104 2.07 0.85 11.78
CA THR A 104 1.59 -0.33 12.48
C THR A 104 0.11 -0.51 12.17
N LEU A 105 -0.27 -1.71 11.80
CA LEU A 105 -1.64 -2.05 11.40
C LEU A 105 -2.51 -2.40 12.61
N LEU A 106 -3.81 -2.21 12.51
CA LEU A 106 -4.78 -2.63 13.53
C LEU A 106 -5.00 -4.16 13.48
N GLU A 107 -5.46 -4.73 14.59
CA GLU A 107 -5.75 -6.17 14.66
C GLU A 107 -7.06 -6.55 13.95
N GLY A 108 -8.01 -5.60 13.84
CA GLY A 108 -9.34 -5.79 13.28
C GLY A 108 -9.57 -5.07 11.97
N ASP A 109 -10.84 -4.81 11.68
CA ASP A 109 -11.28 -3.94 10.60
C ASP A 109 -10.73 -2.53 10.83
N ASP A 110 -10.00 -2.01 9.88
CA ASP A 110 -9.35 -0.69 9.99
C ASP A 110 -10.03 0.39 9.14
N ARG A 111 -11.13 0.05 8.46
CA ARG A 111 -11.84 1.02 7.63
C ARG A 111 -12.54 2.08 8.48
N VAL A 112 -12.49 3.30 7.99
CA VAL A 112 -13.33 4.41 8.41
C VAL A 112 -14.13 4.86 7.20
N GLU A 113 -15.45 4.80 7.31
CA GLU A 113 -16.39 5.22 6.25
C GLU A 113 -17.03 6.54 6.66
N GLU A 114 -16.96 7.55 5.79
CA GLU A 114 -17.45 8.89 6.06
C GLU A 114 -18.31 9.41 4.89
N SER A 115 -19.58 9.13 4.95
CA SER A 115 -20.53 9.49 3.89
C SER A 115 -20.68 11.00 3.66
N ASP A 116 -20.38 11.82 4.67
CA ASP A 116 -20.46 13.27 4.58
C ASP A 116 -19.18 13.89 3.99
N GLY A 117 -18.18 13.08 3.77
CA GLY A 117 -16.88 13.47 3.23
C GLY A 117 -15.95 14.10 4.26
N ILE A 118 -14.67 13.82 4.14
CA ILE A 118 -13.61 14.36 4.99
C ILE A 118 -12.58 15.06 4.13
N THR A 119 -12.15 16.24 4.53
CA THR A 119 -11.08 16.98 3.85
C THR A 119 -9.72 16.61 4.46
N PRO A 120 -8.77 16.07 3.69
CA PRO A 120 -7.42 15.86 4.17
C PRO A 120 -6.68 17.15 4.45
N GLU A 121 -5.73 17.09 5.37
CA GLU A 121 -4.76 18.14 5.65
C GLU A 121 -3.36 17.66 5.29
N ALA A 122 -2.66 18.43 4.45
CA ALA A 122 -1.32 18.08 4.00
C ALA A 122 -0.30 19.14 4.45
N SER A 123 0.88 18.70 4.88
CA SER A 123 2.01 19.56 5.17
C SER A 123 2.74 19.95 3.88
N GLU A 124 3.52 21.03 3.93
CA GLU A 124 4.48 21.32 2.86
C GLU A 124 5.58 20.25 2.88
N HIS A 125 5.63 19.44 1.83
CA HIS A 125 6.64 18.40 1.70
C HIS A 125 7.05 18.19 0.23
N PRO A 126 8.34 17.93 -0.08
CA PRO A 126 8.82 17.72 -1.46
C PRO A 126 8.10 16.61 -2.25
N VAL A 127 7.65 15.55 -1.57
CA VAL A 127 6.87 14.46 -2.20
C VAL A 127 5.52 14.96 -2.74
N LEU A 128 4.98 16.03 -2.14
CA LEU A 128 3.71 16.67 -2.54
C LEU A 128 3.93 17.87 -3.49
N ALA A 129 5.17 18.11 -3.91
CA ALA A 129 5.47 19.22 -4.80
C ALA A 129 4.71 19.10 -6.13
N GLY A 130 4.00 20.17 -6.49
CA GLY A 130 3.14 20.21 -7.69
C GLY A 130 1.70 19.73 -7.46
N ILE A 131 1.40 19.18 -6.29
CA ILE A 131 0.03 18.91 -5.87
C ILE A 131 -0.47 20.16 -5.15
N GLY A 132 -1.16 21.04 -5.85
CA GLY A 132 -1.64 22.32 -5.33
C GLY A 132 -3.15 22.40 -5.29
N GLY A 133 -3.66 23.34 -4.46
CA GLY A 133 -5.09 23.58 -4.30
C GLY A 133 -5.70 22.80 -3.12
N PRO A 134 -6.99 23.00 -2.86
CA PRO A 134 -7.70 22.25 -1.83
C PRO A 134 -7.78 20.78 -2.24
N TRP A 135 -7.47 19.89 -1.32
CA TRP A 135 -7.65 18.46 -1.53
C TRP A 135 -9.15 18.14 -1.58
N PRO A 136 -9.58 17.27 -2.50
CA PRO A 136 -10.97 16.85 -2.54
C PRO A 136 -11.33 16.04 -1.29
N GLN A 137 -12.61 16.03 -0.96
CA GLN A 137 -13.11 15.23 0.15
C GLN A 137 -13.00 13.73 -0.15
N LEU A 138 -12.59 12.99 0.86
CA LEU A 138 -12.56 11.54 0.86
C LEU A 138 -13.82 10.98 1.53
N LEU A 139 -14.27 9.81 1.09
CA LEU A 139 -15.41 9.09 1.68
C LEU A 139 -14.97 7.98 2.65
N GLY A 140 -13.67 7.77 2.79
CA GLY A 140 -13.14 6.79 3.73
C GLY A 140 -11.63 6.60 3.61
N TYR A 141 -11.09 5.85 4.56
CA TYR A 141 -9.68 5.51 4.65
C TYR A 141 -9.45 4.31 5.57
N ASN A 142 -8.26 3.73 5.52
CA ASN A 142 -7.81 2.75 6.50
C ASN A 142 -7.14 3.48 7.68
N ARG A 143 -7.59 3.22 8.91
CA ARG A 143 -6.96 3.79 10.11
C ARG A 143 -5.62 3.12 10.37
N LEU A 144 -4.57 3.93 10.41
CA LEU A 144 -3.20 3.50 10.55
C LEU A 144 -2.56 4.16 11.78
N ILE A 145 -1.50 3.55 12.31
CA ILE A 145 -0.69 4.11 13.41
C ILE A 145 0.72 4.34 12.86
N ALA A 146 1.15 5.58 12.76
CA ALA A 146 2.52 5.87 12.30
C ALA A 146 3.55 5.27 13.26
N LYS A 147 4.61 4.65 12.71
CA LYS A 147 5.74 4.18 13.51
C LYS A 147 6.57 5.38 14.01
N PRO A 148 7.30 5.26 15.15
CA PRO A 148 8.04 6.40 15.73
C PRO A 148 9.07 7.03 14.79
N ALA A 149 9.66 6.28 13.87
CA ALA A 149 10.65 6.77 12.90
C ALA A 149 10.04 7.21 11.57
N ALA A 150 8.72 7.16 11.43
CA ALA A 150 8.02 7.51 10.20
C ALA A 150 7.66 9.00 10.17
N GLU A 151 7.55 9.55 8.97
CA GLU A 151 7.16 10.94 8.72
C GLU A 151 5.73 10.99 8.19
N VAL A 152 4.82 11.63 8.92
CA VAL A 152 3.44 11.86 8.49
C VAL A 152 3.39 13.17 7.72
N ILE A 153 3.05 13.14 6.45
CA ILE A 153 3.00 14.31 5.56
C ILE A 153 1.58 14.74 5.17
N ALA A 154 0.59 13.91 5.47
CA ALA A 154 -0.82 14.28 5.38
C ALA A 154 -1.64 13.49 6.42
N THR A 155 -2.72 14.11 6.89
CA THR A 155 -3.66 13.55 7.88
C THR A 155 -5.10 13.66 7.42
N VAL A 156 -5.97 12.88 8.04
CA VAL A 156 -7.42 12.94 7.91
C VAL A 156 -8.03 12.61 9.28
N ASN A 157 -8.87 13.49 9.84
CA ASN A 157 -9.39 13.35 11.20
C ASN A 157 -8.30 13.03 12.26
N ASP A 158 -7.15 13.69 12.19
CA ASP A 158 -5.97 13.45 13.01
C ASP A 158 -5.29 12.06 12.78
N ASP A 159 -5.90 11.17 12.00
CA ASP A 159 -5.29 9.90 11.61
C ASP A 159 -4.27 10.10 10.47
N PRO A 160 -3.18 9.33 10.40
CA PRO A 160 -2.22 9.40 9.31
C PRO A 160 -2.83 9.01 7.95
N LEU A 161 -2.73 9.91 6.94
CA LEU A 161 -3.19 9.65 5.58
C LEU A 161 -2.03 9.26 4.65
N ILE A 162 -0.94 10.04 4.66
CA ILE A 162 0.28 9.73 3.91
C ILE A 162 1.43 9.68 4.89
N VAL A 163 2.07 8.52 4.92
CA VAL A 163 3.19 8.25 5.83
C VAL A 163 4.38 7.76 5.03
N LEU A 164 5.53 8.39 5.23
CA LEU A 164 6.80 8.02 4.62
C LEU A 164 7.70 7.31 5.63
N GLY A 165 8.54 6.41 5.14
CA GLY A 165 9.52 5.74 5.96
C GLY A 165 10.61 5.07 5.15
N GLU A 166 11.58 4.52 5.89
CA GLU A 166 12.70 3.79 5.34
C GLU A 166 12.77 2.39 5.95
N TYR A 167 13.26 1.44 5.17
CA TYR A 167 13.56 0.10 5.64
C TYR A 167 14.80 -0.44 4.93
N GLY A 168 15.83 -0.78 5.70
CA GLY A 168 17.13 -1.13 5.13
C GLY A 168 17.71 0.03 4.31
N ARG A 169 17.86 -0.17 3.01
CA ARG A 169 18.29 0.86 2.06
C ARG A 169 17.15 1.43 1.22
N GLY A 170 15.95 0.91 1.38
CA GLY A 170 14.79 1.26 0.60
C GLY A 170 13.88 2.29 1.26
N ARG A 171 12.88 2.71 0.51
CA ARG A 171 11.90 3.72 0.92
C ARG A 171 10.51 3.12 0.89
N THR A 172 9.66 3.54 1.82
CA THR A 172 8.30 3.01 1.94
C THR A 172 7.30 4.14 2.10
N LEU A 173 6.09 3.90 1.61
CA LEU A 173 4.97 4.81 1.70
C LEU A 173 3.71 4.03 2.06
N ALA A 174 2.93 4.56 2.99
CA ALA A 174 1.56 4.16 3.23
C ALA A 174 0.63 5.32 2.85
N PHE A 175 -0.31 5.06 1.96
CA PHE A 175 -1.38 5.97 1.58
C PHE A 175 -2.70 5.37 2.03
N ALA A 176 -3.32 5.94 3.04
CA ALA A 176 -4.40 5.31 3.79
C ALA A 176 -5.76 5.28 3.07
N THR A 177 -5.95 6.07 2.01
CA THR A 177 -7.15 5.98 1.17
C THR A 177 -6.86 5.27 -0.16
N ASP A 178 -7.88 4.96 -0.95
CA ASP A 178 -7.69 4.33 -2.25
C ASP A 178 -7.28 5.33 -3.34
N CYS A 179 -6.91 4.81 -4.50
CA CYS A 179 -6.57 5.58 -5.70
C CYS A 179 -7.55 5.31 -6.86
N ALA A 180 -8.75 4.85 -6.54
CA ALA A 180 -9.82 4.57 -7.47
C ALA A 180 -11.13 5.20 -6.96
N PRO A 181 -12.09 5.48 -7.84
CA PRO A 181 -13.38 6.06 -7.44
C PRO A 181 -14.20 5.14 -6.53
N HIS A 182 -13.94 5.23 -5.24
CA HIS A 182 -14.66 4.56 -4.16
C HIS A 182 -14.57 5.46 -2.91
N TRP A 183 -13.43 5.49 -2.20
CA TRP A 183 -13.17 6.46 -1.13
C TRP A 183 -12.62 7.78 -1.66
N ALA A 184 -11.75 7.71 -2.67
CA ALA A 184 -11.24 8.91 -3.32
C ALA A 184 -12.09 9.26 -4.55
N PRO A 185 -12.48 10.53 -4.75
CA PRO A 185 -13.19 10.95 -5.94
C PRO A 185 -12.27 10.92 -7.16
N ILE A 186 -12.87 10.95 -8.37
CA ILE A 186 -12.11 10.87 -9.62
C ILE A 186 -11.10 12.01 -9.77
N GLU A 187 -11.36 13.16 -9.19
CA GLU A 187 -10.47 14.32 -9.16
C GLU A 187 -9.17 14.06 -8.39
N PHE A 188 -9.16 13.07 -7.51
CA PHE A 188 -7.99 12.66 -6.75
C PHE A 188 -7.09 11.70 -7.55
N CYS A 189 -7.62 11.01 -8.54
CA CYS A 189 -6.95 10.00 -9.37
C CYS A 189 -6.42 10.62 -10.67
#